data_78ea818829195eb9a6a864364efc2150
#
_entry.id   78ea818829195eb9a6a864364efc2150
#
_cell.length_a   1.000
_cell.length_b   1.000
_cell.length_c   1.000
_cell.angle_alpha   90.00
_cell.angle_beta   90.00
_cell.angle_gamma   90.00
#
_symmetry.space_group_name_H-M   'P 1'
#
loop_
_entity.id
_entity.type
_entity.pdbx_description
1 polymer ?
#
loop_
_entity_poly.entity_id
_entity_poly.type
_entity_poly.pdbx_seq_one_letter_code
_entity_poly.pdbx_strand_id
1 'polypeptide(L)'
;MEPRGHAWSDFSFVVSSGYRERVLTSLAPKPKVPRQLAEETDLRIVHVSRALRELSDRGLVECLTPEVKARGRLYGLTPDGAALLAELNGSRRYVTPTVRAAPAEVFVPKIRGSSVLRFLEYLRKTRGRQPVAEAIASWTVDADELTEDTWLSVDACANLLEIVEREFGDGSYGSIRKLFSEAMSTFPTVREQLTKAIPLTALAERAPIVYAKEWNYGRLEVTTERRKIVFRHYDWMPTPAMCAMFHGIYEGGLIYRGVKGKVTKTQCVRTGSDHCEYRVEW
;
A
#
# COMPACT_ATOMS: atom_id res chain seq x y z
N MET A 1 -11.13 -31.76 16.59
CA MET A 1 -10.11 -30.69 16.75
C MET A 1 -10.63 -29.54 15.89
N GLU A 2 -11.21 -28.52 16.52
CA GLU A 2 -11.76 -27.37 15.79
C GLU A 2 -10.62 -26.66 15.05
N PRO A 3 -10.83 -26.24 13.79
CA PRO A 3 -9.83 -25.46 13.06
C PRO A 3 -9.61 -24.15 13.82
N ARG A 4 -8.37 -23.87 14.18
CA ARG A 4 -8.00 -22.54 14.71
C ARG A 4 -8.30 -21.54 13.60
N GLY A 5 -9.19 -20.60 13.88
CA GLY A 5 -9.45 -19.51 12.94
C GLY A 5 -8.12 -18.88 12.53
N HIS A 6 -7.85 -18.87 11.24
CA HIS A 6 -6.61 -18.32 10.71
C HIS A 6 -6.50 -16.88 11.15
N ALA A 7 -5.47 -16.60 11.93
CA ALA A 7 -5.22 -15.23 12.32
C ALA A 7 -4.95 -14.42 11.04
N TRP A 8 -5.51 -13.23 10.96
CA TRP A 8 -5.22 -12.23 9.92
C TRP A 8 -3.73 -12.11 9.62
N SER A 9 -2.87 -12.50 10.58
CA SER A 9 -1.43 -12.54 10.44
C SER A 9 -0.95 -13.55 9.38
N ASP A 10 -1.60 -14.70 9.21
CA ASP A 10 -1.18 -15.73 8.25
C ASP A 10 -1.65 -15.38 6.84
N PHE A 11 -2.86 -14.83 6.71
CA PHE A 11 -3.33 -14.26 5.45
C PHE A 11 -2.40 -13.16 4.96
N SER A 12 -2.16 -12.15 5.81
CA SER A 12 -1.26 -11.03 5.51
C SER A 12 0.17 -11.49 5.21
N PHE A 13 0.66 -12.50 5.93
CA PHE A 13 1.97 -13.09 5.71
C PHE A 13 2.08 -13.73 4.32
N VAL A 14 1.09 -14.49 3.87
CA VAL A 14 1.13 -15.14 2.55
C VAL A 14 1.02 -14.11 1.44
N VAL A 15 0.04 -13.19 1.52
CA VAL A 15 -0.20 -12.18 0.45
C VAL A 15 0.94 -11.16 0.33
N SER A 16 1.69 -10.92 1.41
CA SER A 16 2.82 -9.98 1.38
C SER A 16 4.04 -10.49 0.61
N SER A 17 4.02 -11.73 0.11
CA SER A 17 5.09 -12.30 -0.69
C SER A 17 4.56 -13.14 -1.85
N GLY A 18 4.73 -12.66 -3.06
CA GLY A 18 4.37 -13.41 -4.27
C GLY A 18 5.05 -14.78 -4.39
N TYR A 19 6.17 -14.99 -3.71
CA TYR A 19 6.84 -16.30 -3.66
C TYR A 19 6.09 -17.29 -2.76
N ARG A 20 5.67 -16.86 -1.56
CA ARG A 20 4.88 -17.69 -0.63
C ARG A 20 3.53 -18.05 -1.22
N GLU A 21 2.86 -17.08 -1.79
CA GLU A 21 1.56 -17.27 -2.42
C GLU A 21 1.63 -18.28 -3.58
N ARG A 22 2.59 -18.12 -4.51
CA ARG A 22 2.76 -19.05 -5.65
C ARG A 22 3.07 -20.46 -5.18
N VAL A 23 3.97 -20.63 -4.21
CA VAL A 23 4.33 -21.93 -3.66
C VAL A 23 3.14 -22.58 -2.97
N LEU A 24 2.40 -21.85 -2.11
CA LEU A 24 1.20 -22.36 -1.44
C LEU A 24 0.13 -22.78 -2.45
N THR A 25 -0.14 -21.95 -3.46
CA THR A 25 -1.12 -22.23 -4.52
C THR A 25 -0.71 -23.46 -5.36
N SER A 26 0.58 -23.60 -5.70
CA SER A 26 1.06 -24.73 -6.48
C SER A 26 0.94 -26.06 -5.71
N LEU A 27 0.94 -26.04 -4.38
CA LEU A 27 0.76 -27.25 -3.55
C LEU A 27 -0.71 -27.68 -3.44
N ALA A 28 -1.68 -26.88 -3.88
CA ALA A 28 -3.11 -27.18 -3.75
C ALA A 28 -3.54 -28.54 -4.34
N PRO A 29 -3.15 -28.88 -5.57
CA PRO A 29 -3.64 -30.12 -6.20
C PRO A 29 -2.99 -31.39 -5.63
N LYS A 30 -1.73 -31.33 -5.20
CA LYS A 30 -0.96 -32.46 -4.68
C LYS A 30 0.36 -32.03 -4.05
N PRO A 31 0.94 -32.85 -3.18
CA PRO A 31 2.30 -32.66 -2.68
C PRO A 31 3.34 -32.63 -3.80
N LYS A 32 4.42 -31.84 -3.61
CA LYS A 32 5.48 -31.66 -4.62
C LYS A 32 6.86 -31.54 -3.99
N VAL A 33 7.87 -31.89 -4.76
CA VAL A 33 9.27 -31.63 -4.40
C VAL A 33 9.67 -30.20 -4.81
N PRO A 34 10.67 -29.57 -4.15
CA PRO A 34 11.06 -28.20 -4.45
C PRO A 34 11.40 -27.91 -5.91
N ARG A 35 11.93 -28.89 -6.63
CA ARG A 35 12.24 -28.72 -8.06
C ARG A 35 10.98 -28.58 -8.91
N GLN A 36 9.94 -29.38 -8.65
CA GLN A 36 8.65 -29.27 -9.35
C GLN A 36 7.98 -27.92 -9.06
N LEU A 37 8.05 -27.47 -7.80
CA LEU A 37 7.56 -26.15 -7.44
C LEU A 37 8.30 -25.04 -8.18
N ALA A 38 9.62 -25.15 -8.33
CA ALA A 38 10.41 -24.16 -9.05
C ALA A 38 10.02 -24.08 -10.54
N GLU A 39 9.83 -25.25 -11.17
CA GLU A 39 9.41 -25.36 -12.57
C GLU A 39 7.99 -24.81 -12.79
N GLU A 40 7.02 -25.18 -11.93
CA GLU A 40 5.62 -24.77 -12.09
C GLU A 40 5.36 -23.29 -11.73
N THR A 41 6.13 -22.74 -10.80
CA THR A 41 5.95 -21.36 -10.34
C THR A 41 6.84 -20.36 -11.06
N ASP A 42 7.74 -20.82 -11.92
CA ASP A 42 8.79 -20.01 -12.56
C ASP A 42 9.63 -19.22 -11.52
N LEU A 43 9.97 -19.92 -10.42
CA LEU A 43 10.78 -19.35 -9.35
C LEU A 43 12.14 -20.05 -9.28
N ARG A 44 13.18 -19.29 -8.93
CA ARG A 44 14.48 -19.91 -8.61
C ARG A 44 14.34 -20.81 -7.38
N ILE A 45 15.01 -21.97 -7.41
CA ILE A 45 14.98 -22.97 -6.34
C ILE A 45 15.28 -22.40 -4.95
N VAL A 46 16.11 -21.35 -4.88
CA VAL A 46 16.45 -20.65 -3.64
C VAL A 46 15.23 -19.97 -3.04
N HIS A 47 14.40 -19.32 -3.88
CA HIS A 47 13.17 -18.65 -3.44
C HIS A 47 12.11 -19.66 -3.02
N VAL A 48 11.98 -20.78 -3.75
CA VAL A 48 11.09 -21.88 -3.36
C VAL A 48 11.50 -22.47 -2.00
N SER A 49 12.79 -22.77 -1.81
CA SER A 49 13.29 -23.32 -0.55
C SER A 49 13.08 -22.38 0.64
N ARG A 50 13.23 -21.08 0.40
CA ARG A 50 12.94 -20.05 1.41
C ARG A 50 11.45 -19.98 1.72
N ALA A 51 10.59 -19.93 0.71
CA ALA A 51 9.14 -19.87 0.88
C ALA A 51 8.62 -21.11 1.61
N LEU A 52 9.10 -22.31 1.25
CA LEU A 52 8.74 -23.56 1.94
C LEU A 52 9.10 -23.53 3.42
N ARG A 53 10.30 -23.06 3.76
CA ARG A 53 10.71 -22.92 5.17
C ARG A 53 9.81 -21.92 5.91
N GLU A 54 9.61 -20.73 5.35
CA GLU A 54 8.79 -19.70 5.94
C GLU A 54 7.33 -20.15 6.15
N LEU A 55 6.77 -20.91 5.20
CA LEU A 55 5.43 -21.49 5.29
C LEU A 55 5.37 -22.65 6.29
N SER A 56 6.43 -23.48 6.37
CA SER A 56 6.50 -24.57 7.35
C SER A 56 6.65 -24.04 8.78
N ASP A 57 7.43 -22.99 8.99
CA ASP A 57 7.60 -22.33 10.30
C ASP A 57 6.25 -21.78 10.84
N ARG A 58 5.29 -21.53 9.95
CA ARG A 58 3.93 -21.12 10.30
C ARG A 58 2.90 -22.26 10.30
N GLY A 59 3.33 -23.47 10.03
CA GLY A 59 2.46 -24.64 10.01
C GLY A 59 1.47 -24.66 8.83
N LEU A 60 1.71 -23.89 7.76
CA LEU A 60 0.87 -23.86 6.56
C LEU A 60 1.26 -24.93 5.55
N VAL A 61 2.51 -25.38 5.59
CA VAL A 61 3.10 -26.44 4.75
C VAL A 61 3.87 -27.39 5.63
N GLU A 62 3.86 -28.66 5.32
CA GLU A 62 4.63 -29.70 6.03
C GLU A 62 5.52 -30.51 5.08
N CYS A 63 6.65 -30.99 5.61
CA CYS A 63 7.49 -31.96 4.91
C CYS A 63 6.97 -33.37 5.20
N LEU A 64 6.45 -34.04 4.18
CA LEU A 64 5.87 -35.38 4.28
C LEU A 64 6.93 -36.47 4.33
N THR A 65 8.17 -36.18 3.92
CA THR A 65 9.30 -37.16 3.85
C THR A 65 10.56 -36.56 4.48
N PRO A 66 10.56 -36.27 5.81
CA PRO A 66 11.68 -35.62 6.48
C PRO A 66 12.96 -36.47 6.47
N GLU A 67 12.85 -37.78 6.38
CA GLU A 67 13.95 -38.77 6.31
C GLU A 67 14.70 -38.74 4.97
N VAL A 68 14.08 -38.18 3.93
CA VAL A 68 14.70 -38.13 2.58
C VAL A 68 15.70 -36.97 2.53
N LYS A 69 16.79 -37.14 1.76
CA LYS A 69 17.76 -36.03 1.53
C LYS A 69 17.06 -34.82 0.92
N ALA A 70 17.54 -33.64 1.25
CA ALA A 70 16.90 -32.32 0.99
C ALA A 70 16.35 -32.15 -0.45
N ARG A 71 17.02 -32.68 -1.47
CA ARG A 71 16.60 -32.57 -2.88
C ARG A 71 15.36 -33.41 -3.27
N GLY A 72 15.01 -34.41 -2.48
CA GLY A 72 13.86 -35.30 -2.73
C GLY A 72 12.72 -35.14 -1.75
N ARG A 73 12.81 -34.19 -0.81
CA ARG A 73 11.76 -33.97 0.18
C ARG A 73 10.46 -33.56 -0.47
N LEU A 74 9.38 -34.23 -0.09
CA LEU A 74 8.03 -33.94 -0.55
C LEU A 74 7.33 -33.02 0.44
N TYR A 75 6.72 -31.96 -0.04
CA TYR A 75 5.99 -30.98 0.76
C TYR A 75 4.52 -30.99 0.37
N GLY A 76 3.64 -30.84 1.36
CA GLY A 76 2.19 -30.77 1.20
C GLY A 76 1.60 -29.66 2.02
N LEU A 77 0.35 -29.28 1.72
CA LEU A 77 -0.40 -28.37 2.55
C LEU A 77 -0.82 -29.06 3.85
N THR A 78 -0.74 -28.32 4.94
CA THR A 78 -1.44 -28.72 6.18
C THR A 78 -2.93 -28.42 6.07
N PRO A 79 -3.80 -28.92 6.97
CA PRO A 79 -5.20 -28.49 7.04
C PRO A 79 -5.34 -26.97 7.13
N ASP A 80 -4.48 -26.32 7.91
CA ASP A 80 -4.45 -24.87 8.08
C ASP A 80 -4.03 -24.16 6.78
N GLY A 81 -3.03 -24.67 6.08
CA GLY A 81 -2.62 -24.16 4.77
C GLY A 81 -3.68 -24.31 3.69
N ALA A 82 -4.41 -25.44 3.70
CA ALA A 82 -5.53 -25.69 2.79
C ALA A 82 -6.72 -24.74 3.07
N ALA A 83 -7.07 -24.52 4.33
CA ALA A 83 -8.11 -23.61 4.72
C ALA A 83 -7.77 -22.16 4.35
N LEU A 84 -6.53 -21.71 4.63
CA LEU A 84 -6.06 -20.39 4.24
C LEU A 84 -6.09 -20.20 2.72
N LEU A 85 -5.69 -21.21 1.96
CA LEU A 85 -5.73 -21.16 0.49
C LEU A 85 -7.17 -21.10 -0.04
N ALA A 86 -8.11 -21.81 0.58
CA ALA A 86 -9.54 -21.73 0.25
C ALA A 86 -10.08 -20.29 0.49
N GLU A 87 -9.67 -19.66 1.57
CA GLU A 87 -9.99 -18.26 1.88
C GLU A 87 -9.40 -17.29 0.85
N LEU A 88 -8.12 -17.47 0.49
CA LEU A 88 -7.46 -16.70 -0.58
C LEU A 88 -8.18 -16.85 -1.92
N ASN A 89 -8.60 -18.05 -2.27
CA ASN A 89 -9.33 -18.34 -3.51
C ASN A 89 -10.80 -17.86 -3.46
N GLY A 90 -11.43 -17.92 -2.30
CA GLY A 90 -12.76 -17.35 -2.05
C GLY A 90 -12.78 -15.83 -2.23
N SER A 91 -11.73 -15.16 -1.77
CA SER A 91 -11.54 -13.72 -1.97
C SER A 91 -11.31 -13.32 -3.44
N ARG A 92 -10.94 -14.27 -4.32
CA ARG A 92 -10.70 -14.04 -5.76
C ARG A 92 -11.85 -14.45 -6.67
N ARG A 93 -12.84 -15.20 -6.18
CA ARG A 93 -13.99 -15.65 -6.97
C ARG A 93 -15.19 -14.71 -6.76
N TYR A 94 -15.28 -13.66 -7.54
CA TYR A 94 -16.58 -13.08 -7.87
C TYR A 94 -17.29 -14.02 -8.87
N VAL A 95 -17.94 -15.07 -8.35
CA VAL A 95 -18.96 -15.83 -9.06
C VAL A 95 -20.28 -15.55 -8.33
N THR A 96 -21.23 -15.02 -9.05
CA THR A 96 -22.60 -14.74 -8.62
C THR A 96 -23.16 -15.90 -7.77
N PRO A 97 -23.45 -15.75 -6.49
CA PRO A 97 -24.14 -16.79 -5.74
C PRO A 97 -25.62 -16.47 -5.62
N THR A 98 -26.44 -17.38 -6.13
CA THR A 98 -27.83 -17.51 -5.73
C THR A 98 -27.89 -18.23 -4.36
N VAL A 99 -27.55 -17.57 -3.29
CA VAL A 99 -27.95 -17.96 -1.91
C VAL A 99 -27.85 -16.72 -1.03
N ARG A 100 -28.89 -16.44 -0.27
CA ARG A 100 -28.93 -15.39 0.75
C ARG A 100 -27.83 -15.62 1.80
N ALA A 101 -26.66 -15.05 1.55
CA ALA A 101 -25.66 -14.82 2.57
C ALA A 101 -25.87 -13.43 3.16
N ALA A 102 -25.53 -13.25 4.44
CA ALA A 102 -25.46 -11.93 5.05
C ALA A 102 -24.67 -10.97 4.15
N PRO A 103 -25.02 -9.68 4.07
CA PRO A 103 -24.37 -8.76 3.18
C PRO A 103 -22.86 -8.78 3.46
N ALA A 104 -22.09 -9.21 2.46
CA ALA A 104 -20.63 -9.07 2.51
C ALA A 104 -20.34 -7.58 2.77
N GLU A 105 -19.57 -7.27 3.80
CA GLU A 105 -19.12 -5.90 4.02
C GLU A 105 -18.45 -5.43 2.74
N VAL A 106 -19.04 -4.43 2.13
CA VAL A 106 -18.47 -3.81 0.92
C VAL A 106 -17.11 -3.22 1.33
N PHE A 107 -16.04 -3.72 0.74
CA PHE A 107 -14.72 -3.16 1.02
C PHE A 107 -14.70 -1.67 0.69
N VAL A 108 -14.46 -0.86 1.70
CA VAL A 108 -14.36 0.59 1.57
C VAL A 108 -12.89 0.99 1.60
N PRO A 109 -12.36 1.55 0.51
CA PRO A 109 -11.02 2.15 0.50
C PRO A 109 -10.95 3.28 1.54
N LYS A 110 -9.93 3.23 2.40
CA LYS A 110 -9.77 4.17 3.51
C LYS A 110 -8.36 4.71 3.62
N ILE A 111 -8.24 5.92 4.17
CA ILE A 111 -7.00 6.59 4.55
C ILE A 111 -7.02 6.87 6.05
N ARG A 112 -5.86 6.88 6.69
CA ARG A 112 -5.71 7.23 8.10
C ARG A 112 -5.93 8.71 8.36
N GLY A 113 -6.58 9.01 9.48
CA GLY A 113 -6.83 10.36 9.95
C GLY A 113 -5.56 11.15 10.22
N SER A 114 -4.47 10.48 10.65
CA SER A 114 -3.16 11.10 10.85
C SER A 114 -2.67 11.92 9.65
N SER A 115 -2.87 11.43 8.43
CA SER A 115 -2.49 12.14 7.20
C SER A 115 -3.39 13.34 6.93
N VAL A 116 -4.70 13.18 7.16
CA VAL A 116 -5.69 14.25 6.95
C VAL A 116 -5.54 15.34 7.99
N LEU A 117 -5.34 14.99 9.26
CA LEU A 117 -5.12 15.96 10.35
C LEU A 117 -3.89 16.85 10.10
N ARG A 118 -2.77 16.24 9.69
CA ARG A 118 -1.55 16.99 9.34
C ARG A 118 -1.78 17.96 8.18
N PHE A 119 -2.53 17.54 7.18
CA PHE A 119 -2.90 18.40 6.06
C PHE A 119 -3.79 19.58 6.53
N LEU A 120 -4.84 19.31 7.32
CA LEU A 120 -5.72 20.35 7.86
C LEU A 120 -4.97 21.30 8.78
N GLU A 121 -4.06 20.82 9.62
CA GLU A 121 -3.22 21.66 10.47
C GLU A 121 -2.35 22.61 9.64
N TYR A 122 -1.70 22.07 8.60
CA TYR A 122 -0.90 22.88 7.69
C TYR A 122 -1.74 23.92 6.94
N LEU A 123 -2.93 23.51 6.47
CA LEU A 123 -3.86 24.42 5.80
C LEU A 123 -4.34 25.56 6.73
N ARG A 124 -4.71 25.22 7.97
CA ARG A 124 -5.10 26.19 9.01
C ARG A 124 -3.96 27.17 9.33
N LYS A 125 -2.73 26.71 9.35
CA LYS A 125 -1.53 27.52 9.56
C LYS A 125 -1.27 28.50 8.41
N THR A 126 -1.50 28.07 7.17
CA THR A 126 -1.14 28.84 5.97
C THR A 126 -2.27 29.73 5.45
N ARG A 127 -3.53 29.34 5.66
CA ARG A 127 -4.73 30.06 5.19
C ARG A 127 -5.53 30.74 6.30
N GLY A 128 -5.21 30.43 7.57
CA GLY A 128 -5.96 30.91 8.73
C GLY A 128 -7.03 29.91 9.17
N ARG A 129 -7.33 29.91 10.48
CA ARG A 129 -8.31 28.97 11.05
C ARG A 129 -9.72 29.20 10.56
N GLN A 130 -10.16 30.48 10.58
CA GLN A 130 -11.51 30.84 10.20
C GLN A 130 -11.81 30.57 8.71
N PRO A 131 -11.00 31.02 7.73
CA PRO A 131 -11.24 30.68 6.33
C PRO A 131 -11.29 29.21 6.04
N VAL A 132 -10.45 28.39 6.73
CA VAL A 132 -10.45 26.94 6.56
C VAL A 132 -11.73 26.33 7.15
N ALA A 133 -12.17 26.77 8.34
CA ALA A 133 -13.41 26.29 8.93
C ALA A 133 -14.63 26.57 8.04
N GLU A 134 -14.68 27.75 7.45
CA GLU A 134 -15.74 28.16 6.51
C GLU A 134 -15.67 27.27 5.22
N ALA A 135 -14.49 27.09 4.66
CA ALA A 135 -14.30 26.28 3.46
C ALA A 135 -14.77 24.83 3.66
N ILE A 136 -14.36 24.19 4.78
CA ILE A 136 -14.69 22.80 5.05
C ILE A 136 -16.05 22.59 5.74
N ALA A 137 -16.85 23.62 5.96
CA ALA A 137 -18.19 23.49 6.56
C ALA A 137 -19.12 22.57 5.76
N SER A 138 -18.89 22.43 4.46
CA SER A 138 -19.62 21.50 3.58
C SER A 138 -19.02 20.10 3.51
N TRP A 139 -17.91 19.86 4.19
CA TRP A 139 -17.30 18.53 4.22
C TRP A 139 -18.14 17.56 5.05
N THR A 140 -18.28 16.33 4.59
CA THR A 140 -19.16 15.32 5.21
C THR A 140 -18.61 14.72 6.50
N VAL A 141 -17.36 15.06 6.87
CA VAL A 141 -16.67 14.56 8.06
C VAL A 141 -16.49 15.72 9.04
N ASP A 142 -16.80 15.47 10.29
CA ASP A 142 -16.48 16.43 11.35
C ASP A 142 -14.96 16.43 11.62
N ALA A 143 -14.33 17.56 11.29
CA ALA A 143 -12.88 17.70 11.44
C ALA A 143 -12.40 17.73 12.89
N ASP A 144 -13.29 18.05 13.84
CA ASP A 144 -12.97 18.14 15.27
C ASP A 144 -13.09 16.78 15.97
N GLU A 145 -13.82 15.83 15.37
CA GLU A 145 -13.90 14.43 15.82
C GLU A 145 -12.79 13.53 15.27
N LEU A 146 -11.98 14.02 14.33
CA LEU A 146 -10.90 13.25 13.76
C LEU A 146 -9.78 13.00 14.76
N THR A 147 -9.33 11.76 14.81
CA THR A 147 -8.13 11.33 15.54
C THR A 147 -7.09 10.74 14.57
N GLU A 148 -5.87 10.55 15.02
CA GLU A 148 -4.83 9.90 14.21
C GLU A 148 -5.19 8.45 13.83
N ASP A 149 -5.99 7.78 14.63
CA ASP A 149 -6.42 6.39 14.43
C ASP A 149 -7.74 6.25 13.65
N THR A 150 -8.42 7.35 13.37
CA THR A 150 -9.64 7.35 12.54
C THR A 150 -9.31 6.87 11.13
N TRP A 151 -10.20 6.05 10.56
CA TRP A 151 -10.14 5.63 9.17
C TRP A 151 -11.25 6.31 8.36
N LEU A 152 -10.87 7.22 7.47
CA LEU A 152 -11.79 7.91 6.57
C LEU A 152 -11.91 7.18 5.24
N SER A 153 -13.08 7.25 4.60
CA SER A 153 -13.20 6.80 3.22
C SER A 153 -12.32 7.66 2.30
N VAL A 154 -11.79 7.04 1.27
CA VAL A 154 -10.99 7.76 0.25
C VAL A 154 -11.82 8.83 -0.44
N ASP A 155 -13.13 8.59 -0.63
CA ASP A 155 -14.06 9.56 -1.21
C ASP A 155 -14.18 10.81 -0.33
N ALA A 156 -14.23 10.65 1.00
CA ALA A 156 -14.24 11.80 1.92
C ALA A 156 -12.93 12.59 1.83
N CYS A 157 -11.79 11.92 1.72
CA CYS A 157 -10.51 12.59 1.51
C CYS A 157 -10.45 13.30 0.14
N ALA A 158 -10.89 12.65 -0.93
CA ALA A 158 -10.94 13.26 -2.26
C ALA A 158 -11.87 14.49 -2.26
N ASN A 159 -13.03 14.40 -1.61
CA ASN A 159 -13.96 15.52 -1.47
C ASN A 159 -13.33 16.70 -0.71
N LEU A 160 -12.58 16.45 0.37
CA LEU A 160 -11.83 17.50 1.05
C LEU A 160 -10.85 18.21 0.12
N LEU A 161 -10.11 17.47 -0.69
CA LEU A 161 -9.15 18.06 -1.62
C LEU A 161 -9.85 18.89 -2.71
N GLU A 162 -11.02 18.45 -3.21
CA GLU A 162 -11.82 19.20 -4.17
C GLU A 162 -12.40 20.49 -3.54
N ILE A 163 -12.83 20.45 -2.27
CA ILE A 163 -13.25 21.64 -1.51
C ILE A 163 -12.08 22.63 -1.41
N VAL A 164 -10.90 22.14 -1.02
CA VAL A 164 -9.70 22.98 -0.88
C VAL A 164 -9.29 23.61 -2.22
N GLU A 165 -9.34 22.84 -3.31
CA GLU A 165 -9.04 23.38 -4.64
C GLU A 165 -10.06 24.44 -5.07
N ARG A 166 -11.36 24.23 -4.81
CA ARG A 166 -12.41 25.18 -5.14
C ARG A 166 -12.27 26.50 -4.37
N GLU A 167 -11.94 26.42 -3.07
CA GLU A 167 -11.90 27.61 -2.20
C GLU A 167 -10.55 28.36 -2.24
N PHE A 168 -9.45 27.64 -2.48
CA PHE A 168 -8.10 28.19 -2.38
C PHE A 168 -7.26 27.99 -3.64
N GLY A 169 -7.78 27.33 -4.65
CA GLY A 169 -7.10 27.02 -5.91
C GLY A 169 -7.61 27.81 -7.09
N ASP A 170 -7.18 27.40 -8.27
CA ASP A 170 -7.55 28.01 -9.55
C ASP A 170 -8.15 26.98 -10.54
N GLY A 171 -8.46 25.77 -10.06
CA GLY A 171 -8.98 24.66 -10.85
C GLY A 171 -7.91 23.85 -11.58
N SER A 172 -6.65 24.24 -11.50
CA SER A 172 -5.53 23.48 -12.12
C SER A 172 -4.95 22.38 -11.23
N TYR A 173 -5.38 22.32 -9.96
CA TYR A 173 -4.79 21.52 -8.89
C TYR A 173 -3.31 21.85 -8.58
N GLY A 174 -2.80 22.94 -9.11
CA GLY A 174 -1.47 23.45 -8.80
C GLY A 174 -1.34 23.88 -7.34
N SER A 175 -2.41 24.41 -6.77
CA SER A 175 -2.51 24.78 -5.35
C SER A 175 -2.40 23.56 -4.44
N ILE A 176 -3.10 22.45 -4.74
CA ILE A 176 -3.00 21.18 -4.00
C ILE A 176 -1.57 20.65 -4.05
N ARG A 177 -0.97 20.59 -5.23
CA ARG A 177 0.42 20.15 -5.40
C ARG A 177 1.38 21.00 -4.55
N LYS A 178 1.22 22.32 -4.57
CA LYS A 178 2.04 23.24 -3.79
C LYS A 178 1.85 23.04 -2.30
N LEU A 179 0.60 22.97 -1.81
CA LEU A 179 0.30 22.75 -0.39
C LEU A 179 0.95 21.47 0.13
N PHE A 180 0.86 20.36 -0.61
CA PHE A 180 1.48 19.10 -0.18
C PHE A 180 3.00 19.13 -0.26
N SER A 181 3.61 19.80 -1.24
CA SER A 181 5.06 19.96 -1.30
C SER A 181 5.61 20.76 -0.12
N GLU A 182 4.91 21.79 0.28
CA GLU A 182 5.25 22.62 1.43
C GLU A 182 4.98 21.90 2.76
N ALA A 183 3.83 21.24 2.91
CA ALA A 183 3.49 20.46 4.09
C ALA A 183 4.51 19.33 4.35
N MET A 184 4.93 18.62 3.31
CA MET A 184 5.94 17.56 3.41
C MET A 184 7.32 18.09 3.75
N SER A 185 7.63 19.34 3.45
CA SER A 185 8.91 19.97 3.81
C SER A 185 9.02 20.37 5.27
N THR A 186 7.90 20.42 6.02
CA THR A 186 7.83 20.83 7.43
C THR A 186 7.71 19.65 8.39
N PHE A 187 8.80 18.91 8.60
CA PHE A 187 8.85 17.85 9.62
C PHE A 187 9.36 18.39 10.98
N PRO A 188 8.97 17.78 12.11
CA PRO A 188 9.50 18.14 13.42
C PRO A 188 11.03 17.98 13.49
N THR A 189 11.71 18.93 14.11
CA THR A 189 13.15 19.19 14.09
C THR A 189 14.04 17.97 14.45
N VAL A 190 13.63 17.13 15.42
CA VAL A 190 14.43 15.95 15.83
C VAL A 190 14.39 14.85 14.76
N ARG A 191 13.23 14.64 14.15
CA ARG A 191 13.05 13.68 13.06
C ARG A 191 13.77 14.15 11.79
N GLU A 192 13.88 15.45 11.61
CA GLU A 192 14.55 16.09 10.49
C GLU A 192 16.06 15.77 10.46
N GLN A 193 16.75 15.93 11.59
CA GLN A 193 18.19 15.66 11.65
C GLN A 193 18.51 14.19 11.36
N LEU A 194 17.71 13.26 11.90
CA LEU A 194 17.89 11.82 11.68
C LEU A 194 17.63 11.43 10.22
N THR A 195 16.59 12.02 9.60
CA THR A 195 16.26 11.69 8.21
C THR A 195 17.19 12.33 7.20
N LYS A 196 17.79 13.50 7.50
CA LYS A 196 18.79 14.15 6.63
C LYS A 196 20.07 13.32 6.48
N ALA A 197 20.40 12.47 7.45
CA ALA A 197 21.55 11.58 7.35
C ALA A 197 21.32 10.34 6.45
N ILE A 198 20.06 9.98 6.17
CA ILE A 198 19.72 8.80 5.38
C ILE A 198 19.67 9.20 3.88
N PRO A 199 20.28 8.45 2.94
CA PRO A 199 20.16 8.74 1.50
C PRO A 199 18.69 8.83 1.05
N LEU A 200 18.39 9.71 0.08
CA LEU A 200 17.03 9.90 -0.43
C LEU A 200 16.44 8.59 -0.99
N THR A 201 17.25 7.79 -1.67
CA THR A 201 16.88 6.45 -2.16
C THR A 201 16.46 5.51 -1.04
N ALA A 202 17.22 5.46 0.05
CA ALA A 202 16.91 4.61 1.21
C ALA A 202 15.64 5.06 1.96
N LEU A 203 15.33 6.36 1.95
CA LEU A 203 14.04 6.87 2.44
C LEU A 203 12.89 6.44 1.53
N ALA A 204 13.08 6.54 0.22
CA ALA A 204 12.08 6.15 -0.77
C ALA A 204 11.77 4.65 -0.71
N GLU A 205 12.75 3.80 -0.48
CA GLU A 205 12.57 2.35 -0.31
C GLU A 205 11.67 1.98 0.88
N ARG A 206 11.51 2.89 1.84
CA ARG A 206 10.58 2.72 2.98
C ARG A 206 9.16 3.21 2.69
N ALA A 207 8.96 3.95 1.60
CA ALA A 207 7.66 4.53 1.28
C ALA A 207 6.52 3.49 1.14
N PRO A 208 6.73 2.28 0.59
CA PRO A 208 5.70 1.24 0.55
C PRO A 208 5.20 0.83 1.95
N ILE A 209 6.09 0.77 2.93
CA ILE A 209 5.73 0.42 4.32
C ILE A 209 4.90 1.54 4.95
N VAL A 210 5.27 2.79 4.69
CA VAL A 210 4.51 3.96 5.18
C VAL A 210 3.14 4.01 4.49
N TYR A 211 3.11 3.79 3.17
CA TYR A 211 1.89 3.75 2.40
C TYR A 211 0.89 2.72 2.96
N ALA A 212 1.34 1.49 3.21
CA ALA A 212 0.50 0.42 3.76
C ALA A 212 -0.01 0.68 5.19
N LYS A 213 0.60 1.60 5.94
CA LYS A 213 0.09 2.04 7.25
C LYS A 213 -0.96 3.12 7.16
N GLU A 214 -0.88 3.96 6.14
CA GLU A 214 -1.75 5.12 5.95
C GLU A 214 -2.98 4.81 5.06
N TRP A 215 -2.88 3.77 4.22
CA TRP A 215 -3.91 3.39 3.25
C TRP A 215 -4.23 1.90 3.38
N ASN A 216 -5.51 1.54 3.45
CA ASN A 216 -5.93 0.13 3.51
C ASN A 216 -6.12 -0.50 2.12
N TYR A 217 -5.83 0.24 1.04
CA TYR A 217 -6.02 -0.19 -0.33
C TYR A 217 -4.88 0.29 -1.22
N GLY A 218 -4.80 -0.31 -2.39
CA GLY A 218 -3.74 -0.02 -3.33
C GLY A 218 -2.38 -0.54 -2.90
N ARG A 219 -1.40 -0.34 -3.75
CA ARG A 219 -0.04 -0.83 -3.56
C ARG A 219 0.94 0.19 -4.13
N LEU A 220 1.96 0.53 -3.36
CA LEU A 220 3.06 1.38 -3.79
C LEU A 220 4.30 0.53 -4.04
N GLU A 221 4.86 0.60 -5.23
CA GLU A 221 6.18 0.07 -5.56
C GLU A 221 7.17 1.20 -5.78
N VAL A 222 8.40 0.97 -5.35
CA VAL A 222 9.49 1.93 -5.51
C VAL A 222 10.69 1.24 -6.13
N THR A 223 11.24 1.85 -7.17
CA THR A 223 12.53 1.46 -7.73
C THR A 223 13.48 2.63 -7.63
N THR A 224 14.73 2.35 -7.23
CA THR A 224 15.77 3.36 -7.02
C THR A 224 16.94 3.09 -7.95
N GLU A 225 17.44 4.14 -8.58
CA GLU A 225 18.64 4.16 -9.40
C GLU A 225 19.53 5.34 -8.95
N ARG A 226 20.71 5.46 -9.53
CA ARG A 226 21.56 6.61 -9.24
C ARG A 226 20.86 7.91 -9.66
N ARG A 227 20.53 8.79 -8.69
CA ARG A 227 19.85 10.09 -8.89
C ARG A 227 18.46 9.99 -9.54
N LYS A 228 17.79 8.84 -9.36
CA LYS A 228 16.44 8.62 -9.85
C LYS A 228 15.66 7.69 -8.93
N ILE A 229 14.43 8.04 -8.66
CA ILE A 229 13.46 7.21 -7.95
C ILE A 229 12.19 7.15 -8.80
N VAL A 230 11.59 5.98 -8.89
CA VAL A 230 10.31 5.79 -9.57
C VAL A 230 9.31 5.22 -8.56
N PHE A 231 8.21 5.94 -8.36
CA PHE A 231 7.08 5.54 -7.53
C PHE A 231 5.94 5.08 -8.44
N ARG A 232 5.41 3.85 -8.23
CA ARG A 232 4.27 3.30 -8.97
C ARG A 232 3.17 2.94 -8.01
N HIS A 233 2.00 3.56 -8.22
CA HIS A 233 0.78 3.27 -7.46
C HIS A 233 -0.11 2.35 -8.29
N TYR A 234 -0.33 1.15 -7.79
CA TYR A 234 -1.21 0.14 -8.37
C TYR A 234 -2.50 0.01 -7.57
N ASP A 235 -3.53 -0.50 -8.21
CA ASP A 235 -4.79 -0.90 -7.57
C ASP A 235 -5.44 0.25 -6.76
N TRP A 236 -5.29 1.47 -7.22
CA TRP A 236 -5.81 2.64 -6.55
C TRP A 236 -6.75 3.48 -7.44
N MET A 237 -7.59 4.30 -6.82
CA MET A 237 -8.61 5.12 -7.49
C MET A 237 -8.21 6.60 -7.44
N PRO A 238 -7.47 7.10 -8.44
CA PRO A 238 -6.99 8.48 -8.40
C PRO A 238 -8.06 9.47 -8.89
N THR A 239 -8.22 10.58 -8.15
CA THR A 239 -8.82 11.81 -8.68
C THR A 239 -7.73 12.76 -9.19
N PRO A 240 -8.07 13.84 -9.93
CA PRO A 240 -7.11 14.88 -10.28
C PRO A 240 -6.39 15.45 -9.06
N ALA A 241 -7.16 15.76 -8.00
CA ALA A 241 -6.64 16.28 -6.75
C ALA A 241 -5.66 15.32 -6.05
N MET A 242 -6.01 14.02 -5.99
CA MET A 242 -5.12 13.00 -5.43
C MET A 242 -3.84 12.81 -6.26
N CYS A 243 -3.94 12.94 -7.57
CA CYS A 243 -2.76 12.92 -8.43
C CYS A 243 -1.83 14.12 -8.14
N ALA A 244 -2.39 15.31 -7.95
CA ALA A 244 -1.64 16.51 -7.58
C ALA A 244 -1.05 16.39 -6.17
N MET A 245 -1.80 15.82 -5.23
CA MET A 245 -1.33 15.51 -3.87
C MET A 245 -0.05 14.67 -3.88
N PHE A 246 -0.04 13.51 -4.54
CA PHE A 246 1.15 12.66 -4.59
C PHE A 246 2.31 13.33 -5.34
N HIS A 247 2.02 14.10 -6.38
CA HIS A 247 3.05 14.90 -7.04
C HIS A 247 3.72 15.86 -6.05
N GLY A 248 2.92 16.59 -5.28
CA GLY A 248 3.41 17.50 -4.23
C GLY A 248 4.18 16.78 -3.12
N ILE A 249 3.71 15.62 -2.67
CA ILE A 249 4.40 14.80 -1.66
C ILE A 249 5.84 14.47 -2.12
N TYR A 250 6.02 14.05 -3.37
CA TYR A 250 7.34 13.70 -3.90
C TYR A 250 8.23 14.92 -4.12
N GLU A 251 7.67 16.06 -4.52
CA GLU A 251 8.40 17.34 -4.58
C GLU A 251 8.83 17.80 -3.18
N GLY A 252 7.92 17.69 -2.21
CA GLY A 252 8.22 18.01 -0.82
C GLY A 252 9.39 17.18 -0.27
N GLY A 253 9.52 15.93 -0.69
CA GLY A 253 10.66 15.08 -0.37
C GLY A 253 12.00 15.65 -0.88
N LEU A 254 12.05 16.20 -2.09
CA LEU A 254 13.22 16.88 -2.63
C LEU A 254 13.51 18.17 -1.85
N ILE A 255 12.50 19.00 -1.61
CA ILE A 255 12.62 20.28 -0.88
C ILE A 255 13.14 19.99 0.55
N TYR A 256 12.54 19.03 1.24
CA TYR A 256 12.96 18.64 2.58
C TYR A 256 14.44 18.23 2.65
N ARG A 257 14.93 17.60 1.60
CA ARG A 257 16.33 17.17 1.49
C ARG A 257 17.27 18.27 0.98
N GLY A 258 16.75 19.43 0.59
CA GLY A 258 17.54 20.49 -0.03
C GLY A 258 18.14 20.05 -1.38
N VAL A 259 17.52 19.10 -2.06
CA VAL A 259 18.01 18.56 -3.33
C VAL A 259 17.29 19.24 -4.48
N LYS A 260 18.04 19.83 -5.39
CA LYS A 260 17.48 20.37 -6.64
C LYS A 260 17.16 19.20 -7.58
N GLY A 261 15.90 19.06 -7.95
CA GLY A 261 15.44 17.98 -8.80
C GLY A 261 14.06 18.26 -9.37
N LYS A 262 13.53 17.29 -10.11
CA LYS A 262 12.23 17.38 -10.78
C LYS A 262 11.41 16.13 -10.50
N VAL A 263 10.11 16.32 -10.29
CA VAL A 263 9.14 15.25 -10.30
C VAL A 263 8.33 15.32 -11.58
N THR A 264 8.19 14.20 -12.26
CA THR A 264 7.40 14.08 -13.50
C THR A 264 6.44 12.93 -13.36
N LYS A 265 5.15 13.18 -13.59
CA LYS A 265 4.15 12.11 -13.71
C LYS A 265 4.19 11.56 -15.13
N THR A 266 4.56 10.29 -15.31
CA THR A 266 4.79 9.65 -16.60
C THR A 266 3.66 8.74 -17.03
N GLN A 267 2.90 8.16 -16.06
CA GLN A 267 1.74 7.32 -16.33
C GLN A 267 0.59 7.66 -15.38
N CYS A 268 -0.64 7.41 -15.82
CA CYS A 268 -1.83 7.66 -15.02
C CYS A 268 -2.95 6.66 -15.34
N VAL A 269 -3.53 6.06 -14.30
CA VAL A 269 -4.72 5.19 -14.42
C VAL A 269 -5.88 5.92 -15.11
N ARG A 270 -6.05 7.21 -14.84
CA ARG A 270 -7.11 8.04 -15.45
C ARG A 270 -6.97 8.22 -16.99
N THR A 271 -5.79 7.96 -17.52
CA THR A 271 -5.51 8.00 -18.97
C THR A 271 -5.30 6.61 -19.57
N GLY A 272 -5.74 5.55 -18.86
CA GLY A 272 -5.75 4.18 -19.37
C GLY A 272 -4.52 3.34 -19.03
N SER A 273 -3.58 3.84 -18.20
CA SER A 273 -2.48 3.02 -17.71
C SER A 273 -2.95 2.12 -16.56
N ASP A 274 -2.25 1.03 -16.29
CA ASP A 274 -2.52 0.10 -15.19
C ASP A 274 -2.06 0.64 -13.81
N HIS A 275 -1.25 1.70 -13.82
CA HIS A 275 -0.76 2.38 -12.61
C HIS A 275 -0.53 3.87 -12.84
N CYS A 276 -0.33 4.60 -11.73
CA CYS A 276 0.20 5.97 -11.79
C CYS A 276 1.70 5.94 -11.48
N GLU A 277 2.52 6.51 -12.35
CA GLU A 277 3.97 6.56 -12.18
C GLU A 277 4.47 7.99 -12.01
N TYR A 278 5.32 8.19 -11.01
CA TYR A 278 6.03 9.44 -10.75
C TYR A 278 7.54 9.18 -10.74
N ARG A 279 8.27 9.92 -11.55
CA ARG A 279 9.74 9.91 -11.60
C ARG A 279 10.28 11.11 -10.88
N VAL A 280 11.19 10.87 -9.97
CA VAL A 280 11.95 11.87 -9.22
C VAL A 280 13.40 11.80 -9.68
N GLU A 281 13.93 12.87 -10.20
CA GLU A 281 15.30 12.95 -10.76
C GLU A 281 16.02 14.17 -10.18
N TRP A 282 17.32 14.02 -9.84
CA TRP A 282 18.15 15.08 -9.25
C TRP A 282 19.64 14.98 -9.58
#